data_a9540c2916508a55e5e45966de23cbc8
#
_entry.id   a9540c2916508a55e5e45966de23cbc8
#
_cell.length_a   1.000
_cell.length_b   1.000
_cell.length_c   1.000
_cell.angle_alpha   90.00
_cell.angle_beta   90.00
_cell.angle_gamma   90.00
#
_symmetry.space_group_name_H-M   'P 1'
#
loop_
_entity.id
_entity.type
_entity.pdbx_description
1 polymer ?
#
loop_
_entity_poly.entity_id
_entity_poly.type
_entity_poly.pdbx_seq_one_letter_code
_entity_poly.pdbx_strand_id
1 'polypeptide(L)'
;SDIKSGMKFRMVIEGQTNAREEYTGEVVDRKDNNVYININNRAAFDDKRRNLKCSFNAVVDNVLYCWNGIAIHNVKAGEKGQFKLTIDTNPQVYNRRKYPRMPLDNKCTISVDGTDITYYGHMVNISANGFAFSVNDSSFETMKGQNIVIEIDNFDVIKDIQGCIIRCSNDEGNYIVGCRMPEDSNEIKDYVNKNYSE
;
A
#
# COMPACT_ATOMS: atom_id res chain seq x y z
N SER A 1 11.99 -17.17 -2.73
CA SER A 1 10.97 -16.13 -2.57
C SER A 1 11.07 -15.54 -1.18
N ASP A 2 10.97 -14.24 -1.08
CA ASP A 2 11.29 -13.47 0.14
C ASP A 2 10.10 -13.26 1.08
N ILE A 3 9.12 -14.17 1.11
CA ILE A 3 8.02 -14.12 2.08
C ILE A 3 8.58 -14.40 3.47
N LYS A 4 8.39 -13.44 4.39
CA LYS A 4 8.90 -13.49 5.77
C LYS A 4 7.77 -13.27 6.77
N SER A 5 7.96 -13.73 8.00
CA SER A 5 7.07 -13.41 9.12
C SER A 5 6.97 -11.89 9.32
N GLY A 6 5.79 -11.39 9.66
CA GLY A 6 5.47 -9.97 9.78
C GLY A 6 5.04 -9.27 8.48
N MET A 7 5.16 -9.93 7.34
CA MET A 7 4.73 -9.34 6.07
C MET A 7 3.20 -9.31 5.97
N LYS A 8 2.69 -8.17 5.52
CA LYS A 8 1.26 -8.01 5.19
C LYS A 8 0.99 -8.53 3.79
N PHE A 9 -0.16 -9.16 3.61
CA PHE A 9 -0.61 -9.70 2.33
C PHE A 9 -2.03 -9.30 1.99
N ARG A 10 -2.38 -9.45 0.73
CA ARG A 10 -3.75 -9.42 0.21
C ARG A 10 -4.04 -10.72 -0.52
N MET A 11 -5.15 -11.35 -0.19
CA MET A 11 -5.60 -12.59 -0.78
C MET A 11 -6.94 -12.36 -1.47
N VAL A 12 -7.10 -12.89 -2.68
CA VAL A 12 -8.33 -12.83 -3.45
C VAL A 12 -8.82 -14.25 -3.70
N ILE A 13 -10.04 -14.55 -3.26
CA ILE A 13 -10.71 -15.82 -3.50
C ILE A 13 -11.72 -15.63 -4.63
N GLU A 14 -11.66 -16.49 -5.64
CA GLU A 14 -12.66 -16.54 -6.70
C GLU A 14 -13.78 -17.48 -6.27
N GLY A 15 -14.95 -16.89 -5.99
CA GLY A 15 -16.14 -17.68 -5.64
C GLY A 15 -16.78 -18.34 -6.88
N GLN A 16 -17.67 -19.32 -6.63
CA GLN A 16 -18.41 -20.03 -7.68
C GLN A 16 -19.33 -19.12 -8.53
N THR A 17 -19.60 -17.90 -8.09
CA THR A 17 -20.51 -16.93 -8.71
C THR A 17 -19.80 -15.71 -9.32
N ASN A 18 -18.53 -15.80 -9.69
CA ASN A 18 -17.70 -14.66 -10.16
C ASN A 18 -17.56 -13.51 -9.13
N ALA A 19 -18.03 -13.66 -7.92
CA ALA A 19 -17.77 -12.68 -6.86
C ALA A 19 -16.33 -12.80 -6.37
N ARG A 20 -15.57 -11.74 -6.52
CA ARG A 20 -14.22 -11.61 -5.95
C ARG A 20 -14.34 -11.22 -4.48
N GLU A 21 -13.86 -12.07 -3.60
CA GLU A 21 -13.74 -11.74 -2.19
C GLU A 21 -12.28 -11.50 -1.83
N GLU A 22 -12.05 -10.38 -1.17
CA GLU A 22 -10.72 -9.89 -0.83
C GLU A 22 -10.51 -9.91 0.68
N TYR A 23 -9.38 -10.49 1.09
CA TYR A 23 -8.96 -10.57 2.48
C TYR A 23 -7.54 -10.04 2.63
N THR A 24 -7.27 -9.42 3.77
CA THR A 24 -5.93 -8.97 4.15
C THR A 24 -5.49 -9.65 5.43
N GLY A 25 -4.20 -9.69 5.66
CA GLY A 25 -3.66 -10.30 6.87
C GLY A 25 -2.15 -10.18 6.95
N GLU A 26 -1.59 -11.00 7.82
CA GLU A 26 -0.17 -11.03 8.12
C GLU A 26 0.39 -12.46 8.04
N VAL A 27 1.59 -12.59 7.51
CA VAL A 27 2.37 -13.83 7.54
C VAL A 27 2.94 -14.00 8.94
N VAL A 28 2.65 -15.12 9.59
CA VAL A 28 3.12 -15.41 10.97
C VAL A 28 4.30 -16.36 11.01
N ASP A 29 4.43 -17.24 10.01
CA ASP A 29 5.57 -18.17 9.91
C ASP A 29 5.73 -18.66 8.46
N ARG A 30 6.91 -19.20 8.17
CA ARG A 30 7.20 -19.89 6.92
C ARG A 30 8.10 -21.07 7.17
N LYS A 31 7.71 -22.23 6.61
CA LYS A 31 8.51 -23.47 6.60
C LYS A 31 8.49 -24.07 5.20
N ASP A 32 9.64 -24.06 4.55
CA ASP A 32 9.77 -24.54 3.17
C ASP A 32 8.79 -23.81 2.21
N ASN A 33 7.89 -24.55 1.59
CA ASN A 33 6.85 -24.05 0.71
C ASN A 33 5.55 -23.65 1.43
N ASN A 34 5.49 -23.82 2.74
CA ASN A 34 4.30 -23.50 3.53
C ASN A 34 4.41 -22.13 4.16
N VAL A 35 3.41 -21.31 3.92
CA VAL A 35 3.26 -19.96 4.50
C VAL A 35 2.07 -20.02 5.45
N TYR A 36 2.30 -19.65 6.70
CA TYR A 36 1.30 -19.62 7.75
C TYR A 36 0.82 -18.20 7.94
N ILE A 37 -0.50 -18.01 7.97
CA ILE A 37 -1.11 -16.67 7.92
C ILE A 37 -2.18 -16.47 8.98
N ASN A 38 -2.36 -15.22 9.39
CA ASN A 38 -3.55 -14.71 10.07
C ASN A 38 -4.32 -13.76 9.16
N ILE A 39 -5.63 -13.91 9.10
CA ILE A 39 -6.54 -13.04 8.34
C ILE A 39 -7.14 -12.01 9.29
N ASN A 40 -7.14 -10.73 8.92
CA ASN A 40 -7.58 -9.63 9.76
C ASN A 40 -9.06 -9.71 10.14
N ASN A 41 -9.92 -10.17 9.24
CA ASN A 41 -11.35 -10.36 9.50
C ASN A 41 -11.74 -11.83 9.33
N ARG A 42 -11.33 -12.67 10.27
CA ARG A 42 -11.61 -14.10 10.23
C ARG A 42 -13.10 -14.41 10.22
N ALA A 43 -13.94 -13.61 10.89
CA ALA A 43 -15.38 -13.84 10.96
C ALA A 43 -16.07 -13.72 9.58
N ALA A 44 -15.49 -12.97 8.66
CA ALA A 44 -15.97 -12.86 7.28
C ALA A 44 -15.46 -14.00 6.38
N PHE A 45 -14.49 -14.78 6.84
CA PHE A 45 -13.92 -15.89 6.10
C PHE A 45 -14.75 -17.16 6.36
N ASP A 46 -15.54 -17.57 5.37
CA ASP A 46 -16.38 -18.77 5.47
C ASP A 46 -15.53 -20.04 5.45
N ASP A 47 -15.65 -20.84 6.50
CA ASP A 47 -14.95 -22.13 6.65
C ASP A 47 -15.25 -23.12 5.50
N LYS A 48 -16.39 -23.02 4.84
CA LYS A 48 -16.76 -23.86 3.69
C LYS A 48 -15.90 -23.59 2.45
N ARG A 49 -15.14 -22.51 2.44
CA ARG A 49 -14.30 -22.07 1.31
C ARG A 49 -12.86 -22.59 1.36
N ARG A 50 -12.52 -23.43 2.31
CA ARG A 50 -11.16 -23.94 2.55
C ARG A 50 -10.54 -24.74 1.40
N ASN A 51 -11.37 -25.27 0.50
CA ASN A 51 -10.91 -26.04 -0.66
C ASN A 51 -10.80 -25.16 -1.93
N LEU A 52 -11.01 -23.86 -1.81
CA LEU A 52 -10.90 -22.94 -2.92
C LEU A 52 -9.46 -22.48 -3.10
N LYS A 53 -9.12 -22.24 -4.35
CA LYS A 53 -7.84 -21.62 -4.70
C LYS A 53 -7.95 -20.11 -4.55
N CYS A 54 -6.85 -19.48 -4.16
CA CYS A 54 -6.75 -18.03 -4.04
C CYS A 54 -5.56 -17.48 -4.82
N SER A 55 -5.62 -16.18 -5.10
CA SER A 55 -4.44 -15.40 -5.44
C SER A 55 -3.87 -14.81 -4.16
N PHE A 56 -2.61 -15.08 -3.89
CA PHE A 56 -1.87 -14.52 -2.76
C PHE A 56 -0.94 -13.43 -3.27
N ASN A 57 -1.06 -12.23 -2.71
CA ASN A 57 -0.34 -11.05 -3.15
C ASN A 57 0.43 -10.43 -1.99
N ALA A 58 1.73 -10.21 -2.17
CA ALA A 58 2.58 -9.51 -1.22
C ALA A 58 3.40 -8.42 -1.93
N VAL A 59 3.67 -7.34 -1.23
CA VAL A 59 4.53 -6.26 -1.73
C VAL A 59 5.83 -6.28 -0.94
N VAL A 60 6.94 -6.43 -1.66
CA VAL A 60 8.30 -6.38 -1.11
C VAL A 60 9.08 -5.37 -1.91
N ASP A 61 9.72 -4.40 -1.25
CA ASP A 61 10.54 -3.37 -1.89
C ASP A 61 9.85 -2.72 -3.10
N ASN A 62 8.56 -2.36 -2.92
CA ASN A 62 7.68 -1.76 -3.94
C ASN A 62 7.31 -2.65 -5.14
N VAL A 63 7.74 -3.89 -5.15
CA VAL A 63 7.39 -4.88 -6.17
C VAL A 63 6.23 -5.73 -5.68
N LEU A 64 5.19 -5.87 -6.50
CA LEU A 64 4.07 -6.77 -6.24
C LEU A 64 4.43 -8.16 -6.73
N TYR A 65 4.43 -9.10 -5.83
CA TYR A 65 4.50 -10.53 -6.11
C TYR A 65 3.10 -11.14 -6.01
N CYS A 66 2.69 -11.86 -7.04
CA CYS A 66 1.38 -12.50 -7.11
C CYS A 66 1.54 -14.00 -7.40
N TRP A 67 1.04 -14.83 -6.50
CA TRP A 67 0.91 -16.27 -6.68
C TRP A 67 -0.55 -16.62 -6.90
N ASN A 68 -0.86 -17.27 -8.02
CA ASN A 68 -2.21 -17.66 -8.38
C ASN A 68 -2.44 -19.15 -8.13
N GLY A 69 -3.68 -19.53 -7.91
CA GLY A 69 -4.08 -20.92 -7.76
C GLY A 69 -3.56 -21.59 -6.49
N ILE A 70 -3.33 -20.82 -5.43
CA ILE A 70 -2.81 -21.30 -4.15
C ILE A 70 -3.94 -21.93 -3.32
N ALA A 71 -3.72 -23.15 -2.85
CA ALA A 71 -4.66 -23.83 -1.97
C ALA A 71 -4.52 -23.34 -0.52
N ILE A 72 -5.67 -23.16 0.14
CA ILE A 72 -5.76 -22.77 1.55
C ILE A 72 -6.10 -24.02 2.37
N HIS A 73 -5.31 -24.24 3.41
CA HIS A 73 -5.49 -25.38 4.32
C HIS A 73 -5.64 -24.90 5.77
N ASN A 74 -6.29 -25.72 6.58
CA ASN A 74 -6.25 -25.55 8.02
C ASN A 74 -4.84 -25.86 8.54
N VAL A 75 -4.44 -25.14 9.58
CA VAL A 75 -3.25 -25.50 10.35
C VAL A 75 -3.51 -26.75 11.20
N LYS A 76 -2.47 -27.55 11.41
CA LYS A 76 -2.50 -28.70 12.32
C LYS A 76 -2.16 -28.26 13.74
N ALA A 77 -2.44 -29.11 14.71
CA ALA A 77 -2.04 -28.88 16.09
C ALA A 77 -0.53 -28.68 16.19
N GLY A 78 -0.11 -27.61 16.88
CA GLY A 78 1.30 -27.21 17.02
C GLY A 78 1.87 -26.34 15.87
N GLU A 79 1.12 -26.13 14.78
CA GLU A 79 1.46 -25.14 13.75
C GLU A 79 1.00 -23.73 14.17
N LYS A 80 1.70 -22.69 13.71
CA LYS A 80 1.34 -21.29 13.97
C LYS A 80 0.30 -20.81 12.95
N GLY A 81 -0.42 -19.71 13.32
CA GLY A 81 -1.37 -19.05 12.43
C GLY A 81 -2.75 -19.70 12.39
N GLN A 82 -3.60 -19.13 11.55
CA GLN A 82 -4.99 -19.58 11.34
C GLN A 82 -5.13 -20.51 10.14
N PHE A 83 -4.36 -20.25 9.09
CA PHE A 83 -4.38 -21.00 7.84
C PHE A 83 -2.96 -21.22 7.33
N LYS A 84 -2.83 -22.23 6.46
CA LYS A 84 -1.62 -22.57 5.76
C LYS A 84 -1.83 -22.51 4.25
N LEU A 85 -0.92 -21.83 3.56
CA LEU A 85 -0.87 -21.78 2.11
C LEU A 85 0.34 -22.57 1.65
N THR A 86 0.19 -23.43 0.64
CA THR A 86 1.33 -24.10 0.00
C THR A 86 1.70 -23.39 -1.28
N ILE A 87 2.89 -22.78 -1.30
CA ILE A 87 3.40 -22.00 -2.42
C ILE A 87 4.55 -22.79 -3.06
N ASP A 88 4.23 -23.51 -4.11
CA ASP A 88 5.14 -24.36 -4.89
C ASP A 88 5.47 -23.81 -6.28
N THR A 89 4.95 -22.64 -6.60
CA THR A 89 5.13 -21.95 -7.88
C THR A 89 5.91 -20.66 -7.73
N ASN A 90 6.51 -20.20 -8.83
CA ASN A 90 7.11 -18.88 -8.88
C ASN A 90 6.03 -17.79 -8.97
N PRO A 91 6.22 -16.63 -8.34
CA PRO A 91 5.30 -15.52 -8.45
C PRO A 91 5.35 -14.87 -9.82
N GLN A 92 4.23 -14.32 -10.24
CA GLN A 92 4.22 -13.26 -11.23
C GLN A 92 4.67 -11.96 -10.55
N VAL A 93 5.56 -11.23 -11.19
CA VAL A 93 6.15 -10.01 -10.65
C VAL A 93 5.62 -8.81 -11.41
N TYR A 94 5.04 -7.85 -10.70
CA TYR A 94 4.51 -6.63 -11.28
C TYR A 94 5.18 -5.42 -10.66
N ASN A 95 5.89 -4.66 -11.48
CA ASN A 95 6.27 -3.31 -11.09
C ASN A 95 5.03 -2.41 -11.25
N ARG A 96 4.40 -2.06 -10.13
CA ARG A 96 3.15 -1.29 -10.10
C ARG A 96 3.34 0.20 -10.37
N ARG A 97 4.57 0.69 -10.23
CA ARG A 97 4.83 2.12 -10.27
C ARG A 97 5.38 2.53 -11.63
N LYS A 98 4.70 3.47 -12.24
CA LYS A 98 5.18 4.12 -13.46
C LYS A 98 6.46 4.93 -13.18
N TYR A 99 6.55 5.51 -11.97
CA TYR A 99 7.66 6.35 -11.54
C TYR A 99 8.16 5.95 -10.15
N PRO A 100 9.48 6.03 -9.89
CA PRO A 100 10.04 5.82 -8.56
C PRO A 100 9.56 6.90 -7.60
N ARG A 101 9.51 6.56 -6.31
CA ARG A 101 9.13 7.46 -5.22
C ARG A 101 10.34 7.77 -4.38
N MET A 102 10.82 9.00 -4.46
CA MET A 102 11.94 9.45 -3.66
C MET A 102 11.47 9.82 -2.25
N PRO A 103 12.07 9.27 -1.18
CA PRO A 103 11.79 9.71 0.18
C PRO A 103 12.13 11.19 0.37
N LEU A 104 11.27 11.91 1.09
CA LEU A 104 11.48 13.29 1.53
C LEU A 104 11.01 13.41 2.97
N ASP A 105 11.64 14.31 3.74
CA ASP A 105 11.26 14.65 5.09
C ASP A 105 11.05 16.16 5.31
N ASN A 106 11.08 16.94 4.22
CA ASN A 106 10.88 18.38 4.23
C ASN A 106 9.55 18.75 4.88
N LYS A 107 9.52 19.83 5.63
CA LYS A 107 8.27 20.44 6.07
C LYS A 107 7.44 20.88 4.87
N CYS A 108 6.14 20.86 5.01
CA CYS A 108 5.24 21.31 3.96
C CYS A 108 4.00 22.01 4.53
N THR A 109 3.42 22.84 3.70
CA THR A 109 2.17 23.56 3.95
C THR A 109 1.12 23.06 2.98
N ILE A 110 -0.06 22.69 3.49
CA ILE A 110 -1.14 22.10 2.72
C ILE A 110 -2.36 23.03 2.76
N SER A 111 -2.87 23.41 1.60
CA SER A 111 -4.12 24.15 1.42
C SER A 111 -5.15 23.26 0.75
N VAL A 112 -6.35 23.16 1.32
CA VAL A 112 -7.44 22.35 0.77
C VAL A 112 -8.38 23.25 -0.02
N ASP A 113 -8.69 22.87 -1.26
CA ASP A 113 -9.57 23.64 -2.13
C ASP A 113 -10.96 23.84 -1.47
N GLY A 114 -11.46 25.07 -1.58
CA GLY A 114 -12.75 25.46 -1.00
C GLY A 114 -12.72 25.73 0.50
N THR A 115 -11.55 25.76 1.13
CA THR A 115 -11.37 26.15 2.53
C THR A 115 -10.29 27.22 2.68
N ASP A 116 -10.36 28.00 3.77
CA ASP A 116 -9.31 28.96 4.15
C ASP A 116 -8.34 28.36 5.19
N ILE A 117 -8.40 27.03 5.41
CA ILE A 117 -7.60 26.37 6.43
C ILE A 117 -6.28 25.95 5.81
N THR A 118 -5.20 26.26 6.52
CA THR A 118 -3.85 25.83 6.20
C THR A 118 -3.41 24.76 7.19
N TYR A 119 -2.90 23.64 6.67
CA TYR A 119 -2.33 22.55 7.46
C TYR A 119 -0.82 22.53 7.30
N TYR A 120 -0.13 22.03 8.32
CA TYR A 120 1.32 21.88 8.35
C TYR A 120 1.67 20.42 8.56
N GLY A 121 2.61 19.92 7.76
CA GLY A 121 3.03 18.53 7.82
C GLY A 121 4.47 18.34 7.36
N HIS A 122 4.81 17.09 7.11
CA HIS A 122 6.11 16.69 6.58
C HIS A 122 5.90 15.79 5.36
N MET A 123 6.73 15.98 4.36
CA MET A 123 6.75 15.09 3.22
C MET A 123 7.18 13.69 3.64
N VAL A 124 6.61 12.67 3.02
CA VAL A 124 7.01 11.27 3.13
C VAL A 124 7.74 10.81 1.88
N ASN A 125 7.18 11.12 0.71
CA ASN A 125 7.81 10.83 -0.57
C ASN A 125 7.20 11.68 -1.70
N ILE A 126 7.91 11.74 -2.82
CA ILE A 126 7.46 12.37 -4.06
C ILE A 126 7.85 11.54 -5.28
N SER A 127 7.01 11.56 -6.30
CA SER A 127 7.27 11.00 -7.63
C SER A 127 6.73 11.93 -8.71
N ALA A 128 7.00 11.63 -9.97
CA ALA A 128 6.52 12.43 -11.10
C ALA A 128 4.99 12.51 -11.23
N ASN A 129 4.23 11.65 -10.57
CA ASN A 129 2.76 11.60 -10.68
C ASN A 129 2.01 11.65 -9.34
N GLY A 130 2.71 11.84 -8.24
CA GLY A 130 2.07 11.90 -6.93
C GLY A 130 3.05 12.12 -5.79
N PHE A 131 2.49 12.33 -4.61
CA PHE A 131 3.26 12.58 -3.40
C PHE A 131 2.51 12.04 -2.17
N ALA A 132 3.22 11.92 -1.07
CA ALA A 132 2.64 11.61 0.23
C ALA A 132 3.25 12.52 1.29
N PHE A 133 2.44 12.90 2.26
CA PHE A 133 2.84 13.67 3.44
C PHE A 133 2.22 13.09 4.70
N SER A 134 2.82 13.42 5.83
CA SER A 134 2.29 13.12 7.15
C SER A 134 1.78 14.39 7.82
N VAL A 135 0.68 14.25 8.55
CA VAL A 135 0.02 15.35 9.26
C VAL A 135 -0.63 14.81 10.52
N ASN A 136 -0.63 15.60 11.60
CA ASN A 136 -1.28 15.22 12.85
C ASN A 136 -2.66 15.88 12.95
N ASP A 137 -3.55 15.55 12.01
CA ASP A 137 -4.92 16.08 11.95
C ASP A 137 -5.88 15.03 11.38
N SER A 138 -6.84 14.60 12.18
CA SER A 138 -7.82 13.58 11.83
C SER A 138 -8.81 14.00 10.74
N SER A 139 -8.91 15.29 10.42
CA SER A 139 -9.77 15.79 9.34
C SER A 139 -9.49 15.12 8.00
N PHE A 140 -8.24 14.72 7.77
CA PHE A 140 -7.83 14.07 6.53
C PHE A 140 -8.45 12.69 6.31
N GLU A 141 -8.98 12.03 7.32
CA GLU A 141 -9.69 10.75 7.18
C GLU A 141 -10.92 10.84 6.28
N THR A 142 -11.55 12.01 6.23
CA THR A 142 -12.77 12.26 5.45
C THR A 142 -12.55 13.06 4.17
N MET A 143 -11.31 13.40 3.84
CA MET A 143 -10.97 14.28 2.71
C MET A 143 -10.63 13.53 1.41
N LYS A 144 -10.82 12.21 1.33
CA LYS A 144 -10.57 11.46 0.09
C LYS A 144 -11.38 12.05 -1.07
N GLY A 145 -10.70 12.30 -2.19
CA GLY A 145 -11.26 12.91 -3.39
C GLY A 145 -11.16 14.44 -3.44
N GLN A 146 -10.75 15.10 -2.35
CA GLN A 146 -10.54 16.55 -2.35
C GLN A 146 -9.22 16.93 -3.01
N ASN A 147 -9.23 18.10 -3.67
CA ASN A 147 -8.04 18.68 -4.26
C ASN A 147 -7.31 19.55 -3.24
N ILE A 148 -6.00 19.47 -3.30
CA ILE A 148 -5.10 20.23 -2.43
C ILE A 148 -3.98 20.88 -3.23
N VAL A 149 -3.38 21.89 -2.65
CA VAL A 149 -2.10 22.46 -3.08
C VAL A 149 -1.10 22.30 -1.95
N ILE A 150 0.08 21.76 -2.26
CA ILE A 150 1.15 21.61 -1.30
C ILE A 150 2.35 22.48 -1.70
N GLU A 151 2.91 23.17 -0.72
CA GLU A 151 4.17 23.91 -0.82
C GLU A 151 5.20 23.22 0.08
N ILE A 152 6.33 22.83 -0.50
CA ILE A 152 7.38 22.06 0.18
C ILE A 152 8.55 22.99 0.51
N ASP A 153 8.90 23.08 1.79
CA ASP A 153 10.01 23.90 2.24
C ASP A 153 11.34 23.38 1.71
N ASN A 154 12.21 24.28 1.25
CA ASN A 154 13.54 23.94 0.72
C ASN A 154 13.50 22.94 -0.45
N PHE A 155 12.50 23.04 -1.29
CA PHE A 155 12.34 22.24 -2.49
C PHE A 155 12.14 23.16 -3.71
N ASP A 156 13.24 23.50 -4.38
CA ASP A 156 13.27 24.54 -5.42
C ASP A 156 12.88 24.03 -6.82
N VAL A 157 12.37 22.80 -6.93
CA VAL A 157 12.00 22.20 -8.22
C VAL A 157 10.70 22.79 -8.75
N ILE A 158 9.68 22.85 -7.91
CA ILE A 158 8.39 23.47 -8.18
C ILE A 158 7.89 24.12 -6.89
N LYS A 159 7.33 25.33 -6.98
CA LYS A 159 6.83 26.05 -5.81
C LYS A 159 5.58 25.42 -5.22
N ASP A 160 4.55 25.25 -6.05
CA ASP A 160 3.25 24.73 -5.65
C ASP A 160 2.92 23.45 -6.43
N ILE A 161 2.51 22.40 -5.72
CA ILE A 161 2.15 21.13 -6.34
C ILE A 161 0.68 20.85 -6.06
N GLN A 162 -0.10 20.66 -7.12
CA GLN A 162 -1.49 20.26 -7.03
C GLN A 162 -1.62 18.76 -6.87
N GLY A 163 -2.58 18.32 -6.08
CA GLY A 163 -2.89 16.91 -5.92
C GLY A 163 -4.34 16.68 -5.52
N CYS A 164 -4.81 15.45 -5.78
CA CYS A 164 -6.06 14.94 -5.28
C CYS A 164 -5.78 13.86 -4.24
N ILE A 165 -6.39 13.96 -3.07
CA ILE A 165 -6.24 12.97 -2.01
C ILE A 165 -6.87 11.66 -2.45
N ILE A 166 -6.09 10.58 -2.52
CA ILE A 166 -6.56 9.26 -2.91
C ILE A 166 -6.61 8.26 -1.76
N ARG A 167 -5.86 8.51 -0.69
CA ARG A 167 -5.86 7.66 0.52
C ARG A 167 -5.41 8.44 1.75
N CYS A 168 -5.88 7.99 2.89
CA CYS A 168 -5.38 8.40 4.19
C CYS A 168 -5.26 7.16 5.07
N SER A 169 -4.13 6.99 5.74
CA SER A 169 -3.91 5.93 6.72
C SER A 169 -3.50 6.52 8.05
N ASN A 170 -4.02 5.96 9.14
CA ASN A 170 -3.65 6.33 10.50
C ASN A 170 -2.51 5.44 10.98
N ASP A 171 -1.42 6.06 11.40
CA ASP A 171 -0.26 5.43 12.01
C ASP A 171 -0.07 6.04 13.42
N GLU A 172 -0.72 5.44 14.42
CA GLU A 172 -0.67 5.85 15.83
C GLU A 172 -0.99 7.35 16.07
N GLY A 173 -1.99 7.88 15.36
CA GLY A 173 -2.41 9.29 15.47
C GLY A 173 -1.66 10.23 14.52
N ASN A 174 -0.71 9.73 13.75
CA ASN A 174 -0.10 10.42 12.64
C ASN A 174 -0.73 9.93 11.33
N TYR A 175 -1.26 10.85 10.53
CA TYR A 175 -2.00 10.52 9.32
C TYR A 175 -1.07 10.64 8.11
N ILE A 176 -0.94 9.55 7.36
CA ILE A 176 -0.20 9.53 6.09
C ILE A 176 -1.19 9.67 4.94
N VAL A 177 -1.07 10.76 4.22
CA VAL A 177 -1.96 11.14 3.12
C VAL A 177 -1.24 10.95 1.79
N GLY A 178 -1.82 10.12 0.93
CA GLY A 178 -1.32 9.92 -0.43
C GLY A 178 -2.14 10.67 -1.46
N CYS A 179 -1.47 11.37 -2.36
CA CYS A 179 -2.08 12.22 -3.37
C CYS A 179 -1.60 11.84 -4.78
N ARG A 180 -2.49 12.01 -5.75
CA ARG A 180 -2.18 11.92 -7.18
C ARG A 180 -2.15 13.32 -7.76
N MET A 181 -1.14 13.62 -8.57
CA MET A 181 -1.11 14.84 -9.36
C MET A 181 -2.07 14.75 -10.56
N PRO A 182 -2.67 15.87 -11.01
CA PRO A 182 -3.53 15.89 -12.19
C PRO A 182 -2.78 15.52 -13.48
N GLU A 183 -1.51 15.88 -13.57
CA GLU A 183 -0.61 15.58 -14.70
C GLU A 183 0.76 15.14 -14.20
N ASP A 184 1.46 14.33 -15.00
CA ASP A 184 2.83 13.92 -14.72
C ASP A 184 3.76 15.15 -14.83
N SER A 185 4.65 15.33 -13.85
CA SER A 185 5.63 16.43 -13.82
C SER A 185 6.99 15.97 -14.34
N ASN A 186 7.43 16.55 -15.45
CA ASN A 186 8.76 16.28 -15.98
C ASN A 186 9.88 16.84 -15.08
N GLU A 187 9.65 17.98 -14.45
CA GLU A 187 10.62 18.60 -13.53
C GLU A 187 10.88 17.69 -12.31
N ILE A 188 9.82 17.14 -11.73
CA ILE A 188 9.95 16.20 -10.60
C ILE A 188 10.55 14.87 -11.08
N LYS A 189 10.17 14.39 -12.26
CA LYS A 189 10.76 13.20 -12.86
C LYS A 189 12.27 13.30 -13.00
N ASP A 190 12.74 14.40 -13.59
CA ASP A 190 14.17 14.65 -13.80
C ASP A 190 14.90 14.81 -12.48
N TYR A 191 14.31 15.51 -11.52
CA TYR A 191 14.87 15.66 -10.18
C TYR A 191 15.00 14.31 -9.45
N VAL A 192 13.97 13.49 -9.46
CA VAL A 192 13.99 12.15 -8.82
C VAL A 192 15.02 11.27 -9.49
N ASN A 193 15.05 11.21 -10.83
CA ASN A 193 16.02 10.39 -11.56
C ASN A 193 17.47 10.80 -11.30
N LYS A 194 17.72 12.09 -11.06
CA LYS A 194 19.06 12.62 -10.78
C LYS A 194 19.51 12.34 -9.34
N ASN A 195 18.59 12.34 -8.37
CA ASN A 195 18.90 12.34 -6.94
C ASN A 195 18.57 11.03 -6.23
N TYR A 196 17.89 10.11 -6.88
CA TYR A 196 17.42 8.86 -6.27
C TYR A 196 17.51 7.70 -7.26
N SER A 197 18.10 6.58 -6.81
CA SER A 197 18.07 5.28 -7.49
C SER A 197 17.46 4.25 -6.53
N GLU A 198 16.40 3.58 -6.96
CA GLU A 198 15.82 2.42 -6.25
C GLU A 198 16.73 1.20 -6.35
#